data_550566603e374de5d5441b5400959677
#
_entry.id   550566603e374de5d5441b5400959677
#
_cell.length_a   1.000
_cell.length_b   1.000
_cell.length_c   1.000
_cell.angle_alpha   90.00
_cell.angle_beta   90.00
_cell.angle_gamma   90.00
#
_symmetry.space_group_name_H-M   'P 1'
#
loop_
_entity.id
_entity.type
_entity.pdbx_description
1 polymer ?
#
loop_
_entity_poly.entity_id
_entity_poly.type
_entity_poly.pdbx_seq_one_letter_code
_entity_poly.pdbx_strand_id
1 'polypeptide(L)'
;MRTISYTAKERRAANQVWNAAERYNFDPLFLAVETGDLDSDLYMNLIIGLAYKYYGEKAISTLFGYWNGDISQAMLDDLTWLYLEHVLYTEEALKRPSMTDLRVYYGKAFFAGEYKLSRQEWMSKNRLVYNMQSARWSSVSGKKKVLLTPNEQKLYAELTPQIMPETDRLIDAVLAIYRKFNLFDGVKHEKKALRLHFTGAFARIMTRIMPVSSVRNNHVMVMRSSAADNMTGEAAYSKKKDNITYKKENDDCSYIENCFGRSVISEQTLIKIEKELCTGSHTGCHLWFTDGKYITKKNIPKEFLHLREQSQLQVERNHSYYNKNVRLYDSLIAHIVEQIRNSEYISQKTDVISGQRGRLDTTKVWRAEYIEDNRIFHTYEDDNQPSFTVDLLLDASASRLQYQEMLAAQGVIISKSLVKCNIPVRVTRFCSVRGYTVFHILKSFRDKKCDNIFNYYAAGWNRDGLAFRGIGKILDMNQIGRASCRERV
;
A
#
# COMPACT_ATOMS: atom_id res chain seq x y z
N MET A 1 36.07 5.80 29.73
CA MET A 1 35.55 5.70 28.37
C MET A 1 34.99 4.29 28.18
N ARG A 2 33.68 4.13 28.05
CA ARG A 2 33.10 2.82 27.68
C ARG A 2 33.23 2.68 26.18
N THR A 3 33.97 1.70 25.72
CA THR A 3 34.09 1.37 24.29
C THR A 3 32.78 0.74 23.83
N ILE A 4 31.93 1.52 23.18
CA ILE A 4 30.76 0.99 22.48
C ILE A 4 31.26 0.24 21.26
N SER A 5 30.91 -1.04 21.17
CA SER A 5 31.29 -1.88 20.03
C SER A 5 30.31 -1.66 18.89
N TYR A 6 30.58 -0.72 18.00
CA TYR A 6 29.81 -0.52 16.77
C TYR A 6 30.08 -1.65 15.76
N THR A 7 29.06 -2.14 15.11
CA THR A 7 29.20 -2.96 13.90
C THR A 7 29.84 -2.13 12.78
N ALA A 8 30.39 -2.76 11.73
CA ALA A 8 31.02 -2.04 10.63
C ALA A 8 30.08 -1.03 9.95
N LYS A 9 28.78 -1.32 9.88
CA LYS A 9 27.76 -0.47 9.29
C LYS A 9 27.37 0.70 10.22
N GLU A 10 27.18 0.43 11.50
CA GLU A 10 26.95 1.48 12.51
C GLU A 10 28.14 2.42 12.61
N ARG A 11 29.37 1.91 12.48
CA ARG A 11 30.58 2.74 12.46
C ARG A 11 30.61 3.68 11.25
N ARG A 12 30.14 3.23 10.08
CA ARG A 12 29.98 4.13 8.91
C ARG A 12 28.98 5.22 9.18
N ALA A 13 27.81 4.88 9.72
CA ALA A 13 26.77 5.85 10.08
C ALA A 13 27.28 6.85 11.14
N ALA A 14 27.96 6.37 12.19
CA ALA A 14 28.57 7.24 13.20
C ALA A 14 29.64 8.17 12.62
N ASN A 15 30.48 7.69 11.70
CA ASN A 15 31.45 8.54 11.02
C ASN A 15 30.79 9.65 10.18
N GLN A 16 29.67 9.36 9.53
CA GLN A 16 28.91 10.39 8.81
C GLN A 16 28.34 11.44 9.75
N VAL A 17 27.82 11.03 10.91
CA VAL A 17 27.32 11.94 11.94
C VAL A 17 28.46 12.81 12.50
N TRP A 18 29.60 12.21 12.86
CA TRP A 18 30.74 12.95 13.39
C TRP A 18 31.31 13.95 12.40
N ASN A 19 31.45 13.57 11.14
CA ASN A 19 31.91 14.46 10.07
C ASN A 19 30.96 15.64 9.87
N ALA A 20 29.66 15.41 9.93
CA ALA A 20 28.65 16.47 9.80
C ALA A 20 28.62 17.38 11.03
N ALA A 21 28.84 16.82 12.22
CA ALA A 21 28.92 17.54 13.48
C ALA A 21 30.24 18.33 13.65
N GLU A 22 31.28 18.03 12.82
CA GLU A 22 32.64 18.57 12.96
C GLU A 22 33.23 18.28 14.35
N ARG A 23 32.78 17.22 15.00
CA ARG A 23 33.18 16.75 16.33
C ARG A 23 33.21 15.23 16.36
N TYR A 24 34.22 14.66 17.08
CA TYR A 24 34.47 13.22 17.08
C TYR A 24 34.44 12.59 18.48
N ASN A 25 34.20 13.39 19.53
CA ASN A 25 34.31 12.98 20.93
C ASN A 25 32.96 12.79 21.62
N PHE A 26 31.93 12.32 20.92
CA PHE A 26 30.62 12.03 21.49
C PHE A 26 30.04 10.77 20.87
N ASP A 27 29.09 10.17 21.59
CA ASP A 27 28.33 9.02 21.10
C ASP A 27 26.97 9.50 20.58
N PRO A 28 26.70 9.37 19.27
CA PRO A 28 25.42 9.79 18.70
C PRO A 28 24.26 9.01 19.32
N LEU A 29 23.22 9.73 19.79
CA LEU A 29 22.00 9.12 20.30
C LEU A 29 21.21 8.40 19.18
N PHE A 30 21.36 8.87 17.94
CA PHE A 30 20.67 8.34 16.78
C PHE A 30 21.65 8.08 15.63
N LEU A 31 21.37 7.00 14.88
CA LEU A 31 22.05 6.64 13.65
C LEU A 31 21.01 6.27 12.60
N ALA A 32 21.18 6.73 11.36
CA ALA A 32 20.31 6.41 10.23
C ALA A 32 20.91 5.31 9.35
N VAL A 33 20.11 4.26 9.14
CA VAL A 33 20.46 3.13 8.27
C VAL A 33 19.31 2.77 7.34
N GLU A 34 19.62 2.23 6.17
CA GLU A 34 18.60 1.79 5.22
C GLU A 34 17.86 0.54 5.72
N THR A 35 16.55 0.51 5.49
CA THR A 35 15.71 -0.64 5.83
C THR A 35 16.02 -1.79 4.86
N GLY A 36 16.57 -2.88 5.35
CA GLY A 36 16.91 -4.07 4.57
C GLY A 36 18.39 -4.39 4.62
N ASP A 37 19.22 -3.60 3.97
CA ASP A 37 20.67 -3.88 3.92
C ASP A 37 21.43 -3.30 5.12
N LEU A 38 20.77 -2.46 5.93
CA LEU A 38 21.35 -1.75 7.08
C LEU A 38 22.57 -0.88 6.69
N ASP A 39 22.68 -0.49 5.43
CA ASP A 39 23.72 0.45 5.02
C ASP A 39 23.43 1.86 5.58
N SER A 40 24.47 2.66 5.78
CA SER A 40 24.32 3.99 6.37
C SER A 40 23.62 4.95 5.39
N ASP A 41 22.55 5.63 5.82
CA ASP A 41 21.92 6.69 5.04
C ASP A 41 22.70 7.99 5.19
N LEU A 42 23.22 8.49 4.08
CA LEU A 42 24.08 9.67 4.08
C LEU A 42 23.31 10.95 4.45
N TYR A 43 22.07 11.11 3.91
CA TYR A 43 21.31 12.34 4.12
C TYR A 43 20.85 12.49 5.57
N MET A 44 20.21 11.46 6.14
CA MET A 44 19.74 11.55 7.53
C MET A 44 20.89 11.59 8.53
N ASN A 45 22.01 10.89 8.30
CA ASN A 45 23.18 11.01 9.17
C ASN A 45 23.82 12.40 9.09
N LEU A 46 23.78 13.06 7.93
CA LEU A 46 24.16 14.47 7.79
C LEU A 46 23.24 15.37 8.65
N ILE A 47 21.91 15.20 8.58
CA ILE A 47 20.95 15.95 9.40
C ILE A 47 21.19 15.71 10.90
N ILE A 48 21.39 14.45 11.30
CA ILE A 48 21.69 14.10 12.69
C ILE A 48 22.96 14.81 13.16
N GLY A 49 24.03 14.76 12.36
CA GLY A 49 25.29 15.44 12.69
C GLY A 49 25.14 16.96 12.80
N LEU A 50 24.39 17.57 11.88
CA LEU A 50 24.10 19.01 11.95
C LEU A 50 23.30 19.39 13.20
N ALA A 51 22.37 18.52 13.66
CA ALA A 51 21.68 18.74 14.93
C ALA A 51 22.66 18.83 16.11
N TYR A 52 23.67 17.97 16.13
CA TYR A 52 24.75 18.05 17.14
C TYR A 52 25.67 19.26 16.95
N LYS A 53 25.92 19.68 15.71
CA LYS A 53 26.71 20.89 15.42
C LYS A 53 26.06 22.13 15.98
N TYR A 54 24.77 22.34 15.70
CA TYR A 54 24.05 23.56 16.03
C TYR A 54 23.51 23.59 17.45
N TYR A 55 22.99 22.48 17.97
CA TYR A 55 22.32 22.43 19.26
C TYR A 55 23.13 21.75 20.37
N GLY A 56 24.13 20.94 19.99
CA GLY A 56 24.95 20.21 20.95
C GLY A 56 24.28 18.95 21.52
N GLU A 57 25.09 18.12 22.16
CA GLU A 57 24.68 16.82 22.69
C GLU A 57 23.62 16.94 23.79
N LYS A 58 23.82 17.89 24.72
CA LYS A 58 22.94 18.11 25.87
C LYS A 58 21.53 18.50 25.46
N ALA A 59 21.38 19.45 24.51
CA ALA A 59 20.07 19.90 24.06
C ALA A 59 19.31 18.79 23.34
N ILE A 60 19.98 18.06 22.44
CA ILE A 60 19.39 16.94 21.70
C ILE A 60 18.97 15.80 22.66
N SER A 61 19.84 15.41 23.60
CA SER A 61 19.51 14.35 24.55
C SER A 61 18.36 14.76 25.50
N THR A 62 18.32 16.02 25.92
CA THR A 62 17.23 16.56 26.73
C THR A 62 15.91 16.57 25.95
N LEU A 63 15.91 17.08 24.72
CA LEU A 63 14.73 17.16 23.86
C LEU A 63 14.08 15.78 23.71
N PHE A 64 14.82 14.80 23.23
CA PHE A 64 14.29 13.43 23.04
C PHE A 64 14.08 12.68 24.38
N GLY A 65 14.65 13.13 25.47
CA GLY A 65 14.44 12.64 26.82
C GLY A 65 13.04 12.94 27.38
N TYR A 66 12.38 14.02 26.92
CA TYR A 66 11.07 14.43 27.44
C TYR A 66 10.00 13.34 27.29
N TRP A 67 9.97 12.63 26.18
CA TRP A 67 9.00 11.56 25.90
C TRP A 67 9.62 10.17 25.80
N ASN A 68 10.83 9.98 26.31
CA ASN A 68 11.47 8.69 26.36
C ASN A 68 10.67 7.72 27.24
N GLY A 69 10.23 6.57 26.66
CA GLY A 69 9.36 5.59 27.32
C GLY A 69 7.85 5.87 27.19
N ASP A 70 7.44 6.99 26.58
CA ASP A 70 6.04 7.27 26.27
C ASP A 70 5.47 6.33 25.21
N ILE A 71 4.14 6.10 25.24
CA ILE A 71 3.44 5.27 24.25
C ILE A 71 3.55 5.86 22.82
N SER A 72 3.63 7.19 22.72
CA SER A 72 3.72 7.94 21.47
C SER A 72 5.16 8.26 21.07
N GLN A 73 6.16 7.74 21.76
CA GLN A 73 7.58 8.07 21.56
C GLN A 73 8.00 8.01 20.10
N ALA A 74 7.68 6.92 19.39
CA ALA A 74 8.07 6.76 17.98
C ALA A 74 7.46 7.85 17.08
N MET A 75 6.21 8.24 17.32
CA MET A 75 5.55 9.31 16.58
C MET A 75 6.20 10.67 16.86
N LEU A 76 6.51 10.95 18.11
CA LEU A 76 7.13 12.22 18.53
C LEU A 76 8.56 12.33 18.01
N ASP A 77 9.32 11.23 18.05
CA ASP A 77 10.67 11.16 17.46
C ASP A 77 10.63 11.48 15.95
N ASP A 78 9.69 10.84 15.21
CA ASP A 78 9.52 11.04 13.77
C ASP A 78 9.18 12.51 13.41
N LEU A 79 8.24 13.11 14.13
CA LEU A 79 7.82 14.49 13.90
C LEU A 79 8.93 15.48 14.30
N THR A 80 9.68 15.19 15.36
CA THR A 80 10.83 15.99 15.76
C THR A 80 11.93 15.96 14.72
N TRP A 81 12.25 14.77 14.16
CA TRP A 81 13.22 14.68 13.08
C TRP A 81 12.75 15.38 11.81
N LEU A 82 11.46 15.36 11.50
CA LEU A 82 10.91 16.09 10.37
C LEU A 82 11.01 17.62 10.56
N TYR A 83 10.84 18.11 11.80
CA TYR A 83 11.05 19.50 12.18
C TYR A 83 12.53 19.89 12.06
N LEU A 84 13.43 19.14 12.70
CA LEU A 84 14.88 19.39 12.68
C LEU A 84 15.44 19.31 11.25
N GLU A 85 14.99 18.38 10.43
CA GLU A 85 15.38 18.26 9.02
C GLU A 85 15.14 19.56 8.28
N HIS A 86 13.96 20.15 8.43
CA HIS A 86 13.63 21.39 7.74
C HIS A 86 14.51 22.55 8.20
N VAL A 87 14.62 22.74 9.50
CA VAL A 87 15.38 23.83 10.11
C VAL A 87 16.85 23.77 9.70
N LEU A 88 17.46 22.59 9.86
CA LEU A 88 18.89 22.40 9.58
C LEU A 88 19.20 22.45 8.09
N TYR A 89 18.30 21.93 7.24
CA TYR A 89 18.43 22.07 5.81
C TYR A 89 18.38 23.52 5.37
N THR A 90 17.43 24.31 5.86
CA THR A 90 17.29 25.73 5.50
C THR A 90 18.53 26.53 5.88
N GLU A 91 19.14 26.23 7.02
CA GLU A 91 20.34 26.92 7.49
C GLU A 91 21.61 26.52 6.73
N GLU A 92 21.75 25.23 6.38
CA GLU A 92 22.99 24.67 5.85
C GLU A 92 23.03 24.52 4.31
N ALA A 93 21.89 24.56 3.62
CA ALA A 93 21.81 24.29 2.18
C ALA A 93 22.66 25.24 1.32
N LEU A 94 22.77 26.50 1.72
CA LEU A 94 23.61 27.49 1.03
C LEU A 94 25.11 27.22 1.24
N LYS A 95 25.49 26.67 2.39
CA LYS A 95 26.88 26.35 2.74
C LYS A 95 27.33 25.04 2.13
N ARG A 96 26.39 24.10 1.88
CA ARG A 96 26.65 22.74 1.37
C ARG A 96 25.74 22.44 0.16
N PRO A 97 26.09 22.87 -1.06
CA PRO A 97 25.22 22.72 -2.26
C PRO A 97 24.79 21.29 -2.55
N SER A 98 25.67 20.29 -2.33
CA SER A 98 25.36 18.87 -2.52
C SER A 98 24.25 18.34 -1.61
N MET A 99 23.93 19.06 -0.53
CA MET A 99 22.85 18.69 0.38
C MET A 99 21.46 18.74 -0.30
N THR A 100 21.28 19.63 -1.26
CA THR A 100 20.04 19.71 -2.05
C THR A 100 19.83 18.46 -2.89
N ASP A 101 20.86 17.96 -3.54
CA ASP A 101 20.77 16.75 -4.37
C ASP A 101 20.51 15.53 -3.50
N LEU A 102 21.18 15.42 -2.35
CA LEU A 102 20.93 14.36 -1.38
C LEU A 102 19.52 14.38 -0.85
N ARG A 103 18.95 15.56 -0.58
CA ARG A 103 17.57 15.75 -0.14
C ARG A 103 16.57 15.25 -1.19
N VAL A 104 16.79 15.63 -2.45
CA VAL A 104 15.93 15.18 -3.57
C VAL A 104 16.03 13.68 -3.76
N TYR A 105 17.24 13.12 -3.69
CA TYR A 105 17.45 11.68 -3.76
C TYR A 105 16.70 10.96 -2.64
N TYR A 106 16.84 11.43 -1.40
CA TYR A 106 16.13 10.87 -0.24
C TYR A 106 14.60 10.92 -0.42
N GLY A 107 14.05 12.04 -0.89
CA GLY A 107 12.61 12.16 -1.18
C GLY A 107 12.12 11.19 -2.26
N LYS A 108 12.92 10.95 -3.29
CA LYS A 108 12.61 9.92 -4.32
C LYS A 108 12.67 8.51 -3.74
N ALA A 109 13.69 8.20 -2.93
CA ALA A 109 13.87 6.91 -2.29
C ALA A 109 12.77 6.62 -1.26
N PHE A 110 12.26 7.63 -0.53
CA PHE A 110 11.12 7.50 0.36
C PHE A 110 9.90 6.89 -0.35
N PHE A 111 9.53 7.40 -1.52
CA PHE A 111 8.40 6.86 -2.28
C PHE A 111 8.72 5.52 -2.95
N ALA A 112 9.96 5.29 -3.38
CA ALA A 112 10.37 4.00 -3.92
C ALA A 112 10.34 2.89 -2.87
N GLY A 113 10.68 3.22 -1.61
CA GLY A 113 10.63 2.30 -0.47
C GLY A 113 9.22 1.84 -0.12
N GLU A 114 8.17 2.64 -0.39
CA GLU A 114 6.77 2.29 -0.09
C GLU A 114 6.33 0.99 -0.73
N TYR A 115 6.76 0.74 -1.96
CA TYR A 115 6.39 -0.45 -2.72
C TYR A 115 7.06 -1.73 -2.22
N LYS A 116 8.10 -1.60 -1.39
CA LYS A 116 8.85 -2.73 -0.82
C LYS A 116 8.30 -3.17 0.54
N LEU A 117 7.34 -2.44 1.11
CA LEU A 117 6.79 -2.74 2.42
C LEU A 117 5.87 -3.95 2.39
N SER A 118 5.94 -4.76 3.43
CA SER A 118 4.96 -5.81 3.71
C SER A 118 3.65 -5.21 4.20
N ARG A 119 2.56 -6.01 4.15
CA ARG A 119 1.26 -5.59 4.69
C ARG A 119 1.34 -5.18 6.16
N GLN A 120 2.08 -5.95 6.98
CA GLN A 120 2.23 -5.65 8.41
C GLN A 120 2.97 -4.34 8.66
N GLU A 121 4.07 -4.10 7.94
CA GLU A 121 4.83 -2.86 8.03
C GLU A 121 3.98 -1.67 7.62
N TRP A 122 3.16 -1.81 6.56
CA TRP A 122 2.24 -0.77 6.13
C TRP A 122 1.17 -0.48 7.19
N MET A 123 0.54 -1.51 7.76
CA MET A 123 -0.50 -1.35 8.78
C MET A 123 0.04 -0.81 10.12
N SER A 124 1.33 -1.01 10.42
CA SER A 124 1.97 -0.51 11.65
C SER A 124 2.35 0.96 11.57
N LYS A 125 2.26 1.60 10.40
CA LYS A 125 2.62 3.02 10.26
C LYS A 125 1.64 3.94 10.96
N ASN A 126 2.20 4.95 11.63
CA ASN A 126 1.39 6.04 12.13
C ASN A 126 0.93 6.92 10.96
N ARG A 127 -0.38 7.03 10.76
CA ARG A 127 -0.97 7.78 9.64
C ARG A 127 -0.59 9.26 9.64
N LEU A 128 -0.55 9.90 10.82
CA LEU A 128 -0.20 11.31 10.93
C LEU A 128 1.24 11.54 10.48
N VAL A 129 2.18 10.75 11.00
CA VAL A 129 3.60 10.82 10.63
C VAL A 129 3.77 10.62 9.13
N TYR A 130 3.13 9.57 8.59
CA TYR A 130 3.19 9.27 7.18
C TYR A 130 2.67 10.43 6.31
N ASN A 131 1.55 11.07 6.68
CA ASN A 131 1.00 12.20 5.95
C ASN A 131 1.96 13.41 5.98
N MET A 132 2.59 13.70 7.13
CA MET A 132 3.56 14.78 7.26
C MET A 132 4.82 14.51 6.43
N GLN A 133 5.36 13.30 6.49
CA GLN A 133 6.52 12.90 5.69
C GLN A 133 6.21 12.92 4.20
N SER A 134 5.06 12.37 3.78
CA SER A 134 4.64 12.39 2.37
C SER A 134 4.44 13.81 1.84
N ALA A 135 3.89 14.72 2.63
CA ALA A 135 3.76 16.12 2.26
C ALA A 135 5.14 16.77 2.06
N ARG A 136 6.11 16.51 2.96
CA ARG A 136 7.48 17.02 2.86
C ARG A 136 8.16 16.48 1.61
N TRP A 137 8.20 15.18 1.45
CA TRP A 137 8.97 14.54 0.37
C TRP A 137 8.31 14.68 -1.00
N SER A 138 6.99 14.87 -1.10
CA SER A 138 6.34 15.23 -2.36
C SER A 138 6.75 16.63 -2.83
N SER A 139 6.81 17.59 -1.91
CA SER A 139 7.28 18.94 -2.21
C SER A 139 8.74 18.96 -2.68
N VAL A 140 9.62 18.20 -2.03
CA VAL A 140 11.05 18.11 -2.36
C VAL A 140 11.30 17.39 -3.69
N SER A 141 10.55 16.31 -3.97
CA SER A 141 10.74 15.49 -5.18
C SER A 141 9.95 15.97 -6.39
N GLY A 142 9.22 17.10 -6.29
CA GLY A 142 8.39 17.63 -7.37
C GLY A 142 7.17 16.78 -7.72
N LYS A 143 6.74 15.89 -6.81
CA LYS A 143 5.53 15.08 -6.99
C LYS A 143 4.26 15.88 -6.66
N LYS A 144 3.11 15.35 -7.10
CA LYS A 144 1.79 15.95 -6.82
C LYS A 144 1.58 16.08 -5.31
N LYS A 145 1.10 17.26 -4.87
CA LYS A 145 0.84 17.55 -3.45
C LYS A 145 -0.11 16.53 -2.84
N VAL A 146 0.23 16.06 -1.65
CA VAL A 146 -0.62 15.19 -0.85
C VAL A 146 -1.78 15.99 -0.26
N LEU A 147 -2.99 15.45 -0.29
CA LEU A 147 -4.17 16.06 0.33
C LEU A 147 -4.10 15.88 1.85
N LEU A 148 -3.87 16.96 2.56
CA LEU A 148 -3.88 17.02 4.02
C LEU A 148 -5.22 17.57 4.51
N THR A 149 -5.69 17.09 5.65
CA THR A 149 -6.82 17.70 6.36
C THR A 149 -6.45 19.10 6.87
N PRO A 150 -7.42 20.00 7.17
CA PRO A 150 -7.12 21.34 7.65
C PRO A 150 -6.24 21.38 8.91
N ASN A 151 -6.40 20.44 9.83
CA ASN A 151 -5.57 20.34 11.03
C ASN A 151 -4.17 19.83 10.70
N GLU A 152 -4.03 18.89 9.79
CA GLU A 152 -2.74 18.41 9.29
C GLU A 152 -1.97 19.52 8.54
N GLN A 153 -2.67 20.35 7.77
CA GLN A 153 -2.06 21.52 7.11
C GLN A 153 -1.48 22.52 8.13
N LYS A 154 -2.22 22.79 9.21
CA LYS A 154 -1.73 23.66 10.30
C LYS A 154 -0.52 23.03 11.00
N LEU A 155 -0.55 21.75 11.31
CA LEU A 155 0.59 21.04 11.89
C LEU A 155 1.80 21.08 10.96
N TYR A 156 1.60 20.82 9.67
CA TYR A 156 2.67 20.85 8.69
C TYR A 156 3.32 22.24 8.60
N ALA A 157 2.54 23.32 8.65
CA ALA A 157 3.05 24.68 8.68
C ALA A 157 3.93 24.95 9.92
N GLU A 158 3.54 24.47 11.10
CA GLU A 158 4.34 24.58 12.32
C GLU A 158 5.63 23.73 12.27
N LEU A 159 5.59 22.59 11.57
CA LEU A 159 6.77 21.74 11.34
C LEU A 159 7.71 22.30 10.26
N THR A 160 7.37 23.46 9.66
CA THR A 160 8.16 24.13 8.62
C THR A 160 8.44 25.60 8.98
N PRO A 161 9.10 25.89 10.11
CA PRO A 161 9.35 27.25 10.51
C PRO A 161 10.31 27.94 9.54
N GLN A 162 10.15 29.25 9.40
CA GLN A 162 11.00 30.09 8.54
C GLN A 162 12.35 30.41 9.18
N ILE A 163 12.40 30.39 10.52
CA ILE A 163 13.57 30.82 11.30
C ILE A 163 14.00 29.65 12.19
N MET A 164 15.30 29.43 12.24
CA MET A 164 15.91 28.44 13.13
C MET A 164 15.81 28.92 14.58
N PRO A 165 15.23 28.16 15.53
CA PRO A 165 15.21 28.52 16.94
C PRO A 165 16.61 28.45 17.55
N GLU A 166 16.87 29.33 18.48
CA GLU A 166 18.07 29.27 19.34
C GLU A 166 18.06 27.99 20.18
N THR A 167 19.25 27.52 20.59
CA THR A 167 19.41 26.25 21.34
C THR A 167 18.52 26.19 22.59
N ASP A 168 18.44 27.31 23.33
CA ASP A 168 17.64 27.36 24.57
C ASP A 168 16.13 27.36 24.31
N ARG A 169 15.70 27.75 23.13
CA ARG A 169 14.28 27.80 22.72
C ARG A 169 13.82 26.57 21.93
N LEU A 170 14.74 25.72 21.49
CA LEU A 170 14.41 24.55 20.67
C LEU A 170 13.38 23.65 21.37
N ILE A 171 13.63 23.34 22.63
CA ILE A 171 12.78 22.42 23.41
C ILE A 171 11.38 23.01 23.58
N ASP A 172 11.31 24.29 23.94
CA ASP A 172 10.03 24.98 24.13
C ASP A 172 9.25 25.10 22.83
N ALA A 173 9.92 25.36 21.70
CA ALA A 173 9.31 25.43 20.38
C ALA A 173 8.66 24.08 19.99
N VAL A 174 9.38 22.98 20.13
CA VAL A 174 8.86 21.65 19.81
C VAL A 174 7.71 21.26 20.76
N LEU A 175 7.86 21.45 22.05
CA LEU A 175 6.83 21.18 23.05
C LEU A 175 5.57 22.05 22.85
N ALA A 176 5.73 23.32 22.45
CA ALA A 176 4.61 24.20 22.13
C ALA A 176 3.79 23.66 20.95
N ILE A 177 4.45 23.17 19.90
CA ILE A 177 3.78 22.51 18.78
C ILE A 177 3.00 21.29 19.28
N TYR A 178 3.62 20.43 20.07
CA TYR A 178 2.97 19.20 20.53
C TYR A 178 1.78 19.46 21.44
N ARG A 179 1.86 20.45 22.34
CA ARG A 179 0.74 20.89 23.17
C ARG A 179 -0.39 21.50 22.33
N LYS A 180 -0.07 22.33 21.34
CA LYS A 180 -1.05 22.99 20.46
C LYS A 180 -1.91 21.99 19.68
N PHE A 181 -1.34 20.84 19.30
CA PHE A 181 -2.03 19.78 18.54
C PHE A 181 -2.43 18.57 19.39
N ASN A 182 -2.34 18.67 20.71
CA ASN A 182 -2.64 17.58 21.65
C ASN A 182 -1.89 16.27 21.35
N LEU A 183 -0.65 16.36 20.88
CA LEU A 183 0.20 15.22 20.61
C LEU A 183 0.95 14.74 21.84
N PHE A 184 1.33 15.70 22.71
CA PHE A 184 2.00 15.45 23.99
C PHE A 184 1.73 16.61 24.96
N ASP A 185 1.22 16.30 26.13
CA ASP A 185 0.84 17.27 27.18
C ASP A 185 1.98 17.59 28.15
N GLY A 186 3.11 16.90 28.05
CA GLY A 186 4.25 16.99 28.96
C GLY A 186 4.22 15.93 30.08
N VAL A 187 3.16 15.14 30.19
CA VAL A 187 3.05 14.02 31.14
C VAL A 187 3.35 12.72 30.41
N LYS A 188 4.30 11.97 30.90
CA LYS A 188 4.65 10.64 30.33
C LYS A 188 3.55 9.64 30.64
N HIS A 189 2.94 9.13 29.60
CA HIS A 189 2.05 7.97 29.69
C HIS A 189 2.88 6.70 29.55
N GLU A 190 3.39 6.19 30.67
CA GLU A 190 4.14 4.94 30.67
C GLU A 190 3.25 3.82 30.10
N LYS A 191 3.78 3.10 29.10
CA LYS A 191 3.20 1.81 28.75
C LYS A 191 3.19 0.99 30.03
N LYS A 192 2.03 0.69 30.60
CA LYS A 192 1.89 -0.42 31.53
C LYS A 192 2.35 -1.66 30.78
N ALA A 193 3.66 -1.88 30.82
CA ALA A 193 4.25 -3.07 30.28
C ALA A 193 3.68 -4.21 31.10
N LEU A 194 2.70 -4.92 30.53
CA LEU A 194 2.48 -6.30 30.93
C LEU A 194 3.84 -6.96 30.66
N ARG A 195 4.65 -7.08 31.71
CA ARG A 195 5.92 -7.83 31.70
C ARG A 195 5.58 -9.31 31.56
N LEU A 196 5.15 -9.69 30.37
CA LEU A 196 5.15 -11.08 29.97
C LEU A 196 6.61 -11.43 29.70
N HIS A 197 7.26 -12.02 30.67
CA HIS A 197 8.57 -12.66 30.50
C HIS A 197 8.41 -13.82 29.53
N PHE A 198 8.59 -13.55 28.25
CA PHE A 198 8.69 -14.60 27.26
C PHE A 198 10.13 -15.10 27.21
N THR A 199 10.35 -16.31 27.74
CA THR A 199 11.63 -17.03 27.60
C THR A 199 11.57 -17.93 26.34
N GLY A 200 12.63 -17.97 25.56
CA GLY A 200 12.78 -18.90 24.44
C GLY A 200 12.47 -18.33 23.06
N ALA A 201 12.16 -19.21 22.10
CA ALA A 201 11.93 -18.86 20.68
C ALA A 201 10.81 -17.82 20.45
N PHE A 202 9.87 -17.70 21.38
CA PHE A 202 8.76 -16.74 21.34
C PHE A 202 9.22 -15.28 21.55
N ALA A 203 10.26 -15.04 22.35
CA ALA A 203 10.84 -13.72 22.54
C ALA A 203 11.44 -13.17 21.22
N ARG A 204 12.03 -14.02 20.39
CA ARG A 204 12.62 -13.64 19.10
C ARG A 204 11.56 -13.23 18.05
N ILE A 205 10.35 -13.77 18.16
CA ILE A 205 9.24 -13.45 17.26
C ILE A 205 8.57 -12.15 17.72
N MET A 206 8.40 -11.96 19.02
CA MET A 206 7.79 -10.74 19.55
C MET A 206 8.69 -9.51 19.42
N THR A 207 9.99 -9.63 19.50
CA THR A 207 10.94 -8.54 19.21
C THR A 207 10.95 -8.12 17.72
N ARG A 208 10.51 -9.00 16.82
CA ARG A 208 10.26 -8.65 15.41
C ARG A 208 8.93 -7.94 15.15
N ILE A 209 7.96 -8.11 16.04
CA ILE A 209 6.59 -7.58 15.93
C ILE A 209 6.38 -6.32 16.77
N MET A 210 7.06 -6.18 17.89
CA MET A 210 7.03 -4.94 18.67
C MET A 210 8.06 -3.96 18.10
N PRO A 211 7.66 -2.74 17.78
CA PRO A 211 8.61 -1.72 17.36
C PRO A 211 9.50 -1.40 18.58
N VAL A 212 10.73 -1.86 18.56
CA VAL A 212 11.80 -1.15 19.23
C VAL A 212 11.71 0.29 18.73
N SER A 213 11.77 1.27 19.63
CA SER A 213 11.66 2.70 19.32
C SER A 213 12.67 3.11 18.24
N SER A 214 12.27 2.94 17.00
CA SER A 214 13.01 3.30 15.81
C SER A 214 12.13 4.13 14.92
N VAL A 215 12.63 5.29 14.53
CA VAL A 215 12.04 6.12 13.49
C VAL A 215 12.14 5.33 12.18
N ARG A 216 11.02 4.80 11.70
CA ARG A 216 10.95 4.03 10.46
C ARG A 216 10.39 4.88 9.34
N ASN A 217 11.26 5.44 8.53
CA ASN A 217 10.90 5.87 7.19
C ASN A 217 10.80 4.67 6.26
N ASN A 218 10.16 4.86 5.10
CA ASN A 218 9.93 3.78 4.13
C ASN A 218 11.20 3.05 3.68
N HIS A 219 12.35 3.70 3.69
CA HIS A 219 13.63 3.12 3.28
C HIS A 219 14.76 3.35 4.28
N VAL A 220 14.62 4.27 5.23
CA VAL A 220 15.63 4.60 6.24
C VAL A 220 15.05 4.44 7.63
N MET A 221 15.81 3.83 8.51
CA MET A 221 15.51 3.67 9.92
C MET A 221 16.50 4.49 10.74
N VAL A 222 16.02 5.47 11.50
CA VAL A 222 16.82 6.20 12.48
C VAL A 222 16.73 5.43 13.80
N MET A 223 17.82 4.79 14.17
CA MET A 223 17.91 3.96 15.36
C MET A 223 18.51 4.76 16.52
N ARG A 224 17.94 4.65 17.73
CA ARG A 224 18.63 5.09 18.93
C ARG A 224 19.84 4.19 19.18
N SER A 225 20.99 4.79 19.40
CA SER A 225 22.21 4.07 19.79
C SER A 225 21.99 3.40 21.15
N SER A 226 22.39 2.13 21.27
CA SER A 226 22.26 1.32 22.49
C SER A 226 23.06 1.82 23.70
N ALA A 227 23.79 2.93 23.55
CA ALA A 227 24.53 3.58 24.63
C ALA A 227 23.59 4.16 25.72
N ALA A 228 22.30 4.38 25.44
CA ALA A 228 21.36 5.00 26.36
C ALA A 228 20.53 3.99 27.17
N ASP A 229 20.47 2.73 26.80
CA ASP A 229 19.67 1.71 27.49
C ASP A 229 20.55 0.67 28.19
N ASN A 230 20.94 0.94 29.44
CA ASN A 230 21.32 -0.08 30.40
C ASN A 230 20.07 -0.82 30.90
N MET A 231 19.35 -1.52 30.04
CA MET A 231 18.38 -2.53 30.46
C MET A 231 18.27 -3.65 29.44
N THR A 232 19.07 -4.67 29.69
CA THR A 232 18.77 -6.09 29.39
C THR A 232 17.92 -6.39 28.19
N GLY A 233 18.57 -6.57 27.09
CA GLY A 233 17.99 -7.13 25.90
C GLY A 233 19.05 -7.22 24.83
N GLU A 234 19.96 -8.21 24.95
CA GLU A 234 20.82 -8.61 23.83
C GLU A 234 19.93 -8.91 22.64
N ALA A 235 19.70 -7.91 21.82
CA ALA A 235 19.29 -8.11 20.46
C ALA A 235 20.49 -8.74 19.74
N ALA A 236 20.62 -10.04 19.88
CA ALA A 236 21.54 -10.85 19.08
C ALA A 236 21.16 -10.69 17.60
N TYR A 237 21.70 -9.64 16.96
CA TYR A 237 21.91 -9.61 15.53
C TYR A 237 23.07 -10.58 15.22
N SER A 238 22.80 -11.88 15.40
CA SER A 238 23.69 -12.94 15.03
C SER A 238 23.62 -13.16 13.53
N LYS A 239 24.72 -12.76 12.89
CA LYS A 239 25.36 -13.41 11.73
C LYS A 239 24.47 -14.41 10.97
N LYS A 240 23.91 -13.97 9.84
CA LYS A 240 23.81 -14.78 8.62
C LYS A 240 24.07 -13.87 7.43
N LYS A 241 25.31 -13.75 7.08
CA LYS A 241 25.80 -13.14 5.85
C LYS A 241 26.13 -14.26 4.87
N ASP A 242 25.85 -13.95 3.63
CA ASP A 242 26.24 -14.62 2.39
C ASP A 242 25.16 -15.56 1.82
N ASN A 243 24.46 -15.01 0.87
CA ASN A 243 23.50 -15.53 -0.12
C ASN A 243 22.15 -14.77 -0.14
N ILE A 244 22.18 -13.45 0.01
CA ILE A 244 20.96 -12.66 0.30
C ILE A 244 20.18 -12.31 -0.97
N THR A 245 20.79 -12.21 -2.14
CA THR A 245 20.10 -11.70 -3.33
C THR A 245 19.15 -12.74 -3.94
N TYR A 246 19.58 -13.97 -4.11
CA TYR A 246 18.71 -15.06 -4.60
C TYR A 246 17.70 -15.58 -3.56
N LYS A 247 17.99 -15.45 -2.26
CA LYS A 247 17.07 -15.82 -1.20
C LYS A 247 15.91 -14.83 -1.01
N LYS A 248 16.16 -13.54 -1.33
CA LYS A 248 15.17 -12.47 -1.09
C LYS A 248 13.99 -12.55 -2.06
N GLU A 249 14.21 -12.84 -3.34
CA GLU A 249 13.12 -13.02 -4.33
C GLU A 249 12.29 -14.26 -4.03
N ASN A 250 12.91 -15.37 -3.66
CA ASN A 250 12.18 -16.59 -3.24
C ASN A 250 11.41 -16.39 -1.93
N ASP A 251 11.92 -15.58 -0.99
CA ASP A 251 11.22 -15.24 0.24
C ASP A 251 10.01 -14.33 -0.02
N ASP A 252 10.11 -13.38 -0.94
CA ASP A 252 9.02 -12.47 -1.28
C ASP A 252 7.92 -13.17 -2.08
N CYS A 253 8.25 -14.02 -3.05
CA CYS A 253 7.29 -14.87 -3.75
C CYS A 253 6.54 -15.81 -2.77
N SER A 254 7.28 -16.48 -1.89
CA SER A 254 6.72 -17.35 -0.85
C SER A 254 5.83 -16.56 0.13
N TYR A 255 6.19 -15.32 0.46
CA TYR A 255 5.37 -14.43 1.27
C TYR A 255 4.04 -14.11 0.58
N ILE A 256 4.08 -13.72 -0.69
CA ILE A 256 2.86 -13.40 -1.47
C ILE A 256 1.96 -14.62 -1.60
N GLU A 257 2.51 -15.79 -1.91
CA GLU A 257 1.76 -17.05 -2.00
C GLU A 257 1.07 -17.40 -0.66
N ASN A 258 1.76 -17.21 0.47
CA ASN A 258 1.20 -17.50 1.79
C ASN A 258 0.14 -16.49 2.24
N CYS A 259 0.26 -15.22 1.83
CA CYS A 259 -0.69 -14.15 2.19
C CYS A 259 -1.94 -14.10 1.30
N PHE A 260 -1.79 -14.37 0.00
CA PHE A 260 -2.85 -14.13 -0.99
C PHE A 260 -3.30 -15.41 -1.71
N GLY A 261 -2.57 -16.50 -1.58
CA GLY A 261 -2.82 -17.76 -2.30
C GLY A 261 -1.94 -17.89 -3.55
N ARG A 262 -2.00 -19.07 -4.18
CA ARG A 262 -1.16 -19.37 -5.35
C ARG A 262 -1.59 -18.59 -6.60
N SER A 263 -0.65 -18.39 -7.52
CA SER A 263 -0.94 -17.79 -8.81
C SER A 263 -1.81 -18.72 -9.68
N VAL A 264 -2.80 -18.13 -10.34
CA VAL A 264 -3.64 -18.81 -11.33
C VAL A 264 -2.95 -18.89 -12.70
N ILE A 265 -1.99 -18.00 -12.94
CA ILE A 265 -1.24 -17.89 -14.19
C ILE A 265 0.10 -18.62 -14.02
N SER A 266 0.53 -19.35 -15.06
CA SER A 266 1.83 -20.01 -15.04
C SER A 266 2.99 -19.03 -14.99
N GLU A 267 4.07 -19.39 -14.32
CA GLU A 267 5.25 -18.53 -14.14
C GLU A 267 5.83 -18.05 -15.49
N GLN A 268 5.90 -18.92 -16.48
CA GLN A 268 6.40 -18.56 -17.83
C GLN A 268 5.54 -17.50 -18.52
N THR A 269 4.21 -17.57 -18.35
CA THR A 269 3.30 -16.56 -18.90
C THR A 269 3.40 -15.27 -18.13
N LEU A 270 3.57 -15.35 -16.80
CA LEU A 270 3.70 -14.19 -15.91
C LEU A 270 4.94 -13.39 -16.26
N ILE A 271 6.09 -14.03 -16.47
CA ILE A 271 7.34 -13.37 -16.92
C ILE A 271 7.16 -12.64 -18.26
N LYS A 272 6.40 -13.22 -19.20
CA LYS A 272 6.10 -12.54 -20.49
C LYS A 272 5.28 -11.28 -20.28
N ILE A 273 4.23 -11.37 -19.45
CA ILE A 273 3.35 -10.24 -19.13
C ILE A 273 4.13 -9.15 -18.37
N GLU A 274 4.97 -9.51 -17.43
CA GLU A 274 5.81 -8.57 -16.67
C GLU A 274 6.77 -7.79 -17.55
N LYS A 275 7.44 -8.45 -18.51
CA LYS A 275 8.32 -7.78 -19.48
C LYS A 275 7.59 -6.73 -20.31
N GLU A 276 6.32 -6.97 -20.61
CA GLU A 276 5.50 -6.05 -21.41
C GLU A 276 4.93 -4.90 -20.57
N LEU A 277 4.45 -5.19 -19.35
CA LEU A 277 3.70 -4.23 -18.55
C LEU A 277 4.55 -3.47 -17.53
N CYS A 278 5.58 -4.11 -16.98
CA CYS A 278 6.42 -3.54 -15.92
C CYS A 278 7.55 -2.67 -16.51
N THR A 279 7.20 -1.62 -17.23
CA THR A 279 8.13 -0.68 -17.90
C THR A 279 8.06 0.71 -17.29
N GLY A 280 9.09 1.52 -17.50
CA GLY A 280 9.15 2.91 -17.03
C GLY A 280 9.10 2.99 -15.50
N SER A 281 8.12 3.68 -14.93
CA SER A 281 7.94 3.83 -13.48
C SER A 281 7.59 2.53 -12.76
N HIS A 282 7.28 1.46 -13.49
CA HIS A 282 6.95 0.15 -12.95
C HIS A 282 8.09 -0.87 -13.11
N THR A 283 9.27 -0.44 -13.54
CA THR A 283 10.46 -1.31 -13.66
C THR A 283 10.79 -1.96 -12.31
N GLY A 284 11.06 -3.26 -12.31
CA GLY A 284 11.33 -4.04 -11.09
C GLY A 284 10.09 -4.38 -10.26
N CYS A 285 8.88 -4.17 -10.79
CA CYS A 285 7.66 -4.67 -10.18
C CYS A 285 7.32 -6.06 -10.71
N HIS A 286 6.64 -6.85 -9.89
CA HIS A 286 6.13 -8.16 -10.25
C HIS A 286 4.60 -8.16 -10.24
N LEU A 287 3.99 -9.06 -10.98
CA LEU A 287 2.55 -9.27 -11.04
C LEU A 287 2.18 -10.60 -10.38
N TRP A 288 1.04 -10.65 -9.72
CA TRP A 288 0.52 -11.86 -9.10
C TRP A 288 -0.98 -11.94 -9.26
N PHE A 289 -1.47 -12.99 -9.92
CA PHE A 289 -2.90 -13.21 -10.16
C PHE A 289 -3.37 -14.43 -9.37
N THR A 290 -4.33 -14.24 -8.48
CA THR A 290 -4.79 -15.30 -7.59
C THR A 290 -6.32 -15.38 -7.50
N ASP A 291 -6.85 -16.56 -7.23
CA ASP A 291 -8.26 -16.82 -6.88
C ASP A 291 -8.45 -17.00 -5.36
N GLY A 292 -7.39 -16.74 -4.57
CA GLY A 292 -7.43 -16.86 -3.11
C GLY A 292 -7.29 -18.28 -2.57
N LYS A 293 -7.00 -19.27 -3.42
CA LYS A 293 -6.80 -20.65 -2.95
C LYS A 293 -5.40 -20.82 -2.39
N TYR A 294 -5.34 -21.23 -1.16
CA TYR A 294 -4.09 -21.51 -0.46
C TYR A 294 -3.63 -22.95 -0.66
N ILE A 295 -2.31 -23.14 -0.74
CA ILE A 295 -1.74 -24.49 -0.71
C ILE A 295 -1.83 -25.00 0.73
N THR A 296 -2.36 -26.21 0.89
CA THR A 296 -2.41 -26.92 2.17
C THR A 296 -1.03 -27.48 2.49
N LYS A 297 -0.10 -26.63 2.94
CA LYS A 297 1.21 -27.08 3.45
C LYS A 297 1.06 -27.47 4.92
N LYS A 298 1.59 -28.63 5.31
CA LYS A 298 1.53 -29.14 6.69
C LYS A 298 2.24 -28.25 7.73
N ASN A 299 3.14 -27.35 7.31
CA ASN A 299 3.90 -26.44 8.19
C ASN A 299 3.83 -25.01 7.68
N ILE A 300 2.74 -24.31 7.99
CA ILE A 300 2.62 -22.87 7.72
C ILE A 300 3.20 -22.11 8.93
N PRO A 301 4.11 -21.14 8.74
CA PRO A 301 4.57 -20.29 9.83
C PRO A 301 3.40 -19.59 10.55
N LYS A 302 3.46 -19.50 11.87
CA LYS A 302 2.38 -18.94 12.71
C LYS A 302 1.98 -17.51 12.32
N GLU A 303 2.92 -16.74 11.78
CA GLU A 303 2.68 -15.36 11.29
C GLU A 303 1.62 -15.34 10.16
N PHE A 304 1.67 -16.31 9.25
CA PHE A 304 0.70 -16.38 8.17
C PHE A 304 -0.67 -16.91 8.63
N LEU A 305 -0.72 -17.75 9.66
CA LEU A 305 -1.97 -18.18 10.28
C LEU A 305 -2.71 -16.97 10.86
N HIS A 306 -2.02 -16.12 11.61
CA HIS A 306 -2.63 -14.91 12.17
C HIS A 306 -3.14 -13.94 11.10
N LEU A 307 -2.41 -13.78 9.98
CA LEU A 307 -2.87 -12.97 8.86
C LEU A 307 -4.13 -13.53 8.19
N ARG A 308 -4.22 -14.86 8.08
CA ARG A 308 -5.41 -15.53 7.56
C ARG A 308 -6.59 -15.39 8.50
N GLU A 309 -6.38 -15.51 9.82
CA GLU A 309 -7.40 -15.26 10.83
C GLU A 309 -7.93 -13.82 10.75
N GLN A 310 -7.04 -12.82 10.65
CA GLN A 310 -7.44 -11.43 10.45
C GLN A 310 -8.25 -11.22 9.17
N SER A 311 -7.88 -11.87 8.07
CA SER A 311 -8.65 -11.78 6.84
C SER A 311 -10.02 -12.43 6.95
N GLN A 312 -10.14 -13.55 7.68
CA GLN A 312 -11.42 -14.21 7.97
C GLN A 312 -12.33 -13.34 8.85
N LEU A 313 -11.79 -12.75 9.91
CA LEU A 313 -12.52 -11.80 10.74
C LEU A 313 -13.02 -10.59 9.93
N GLN A 314 -12.25 -10.12 8.94
CA GLN A 314 -12.72 -9.05 8.05
C GLN A 314 -13.88 -9.52 7.16
N VAL A 315 -13.83 -10.74 6.66
CA VAL A 315 -14.94 -11.34 5.89
C VAL A 315 -16.23 -11.38 6.73
N GLU A 316 -16.14 -11.81 7.99
CA GLU A 316 -17.28 -11.82 8.91
C GLU A 316 -17.84 -10.41 9.15
N ARG A 317 -16.97 -9.41 9.31
CA ARG A 317 -17.38 -8.00 9.42
C ARG A 317 -18.06 -7.51 8.16
N ASN A 318 -17.56 -7.83 6.99
CA ASN A 318 -18.16 -7.47 5.71
C ASN A 318 -19.56 -8.07 5.57
N HIS A 319 -19.74 -9.34 5.90
CA HIS A 319 -21.06 -10.00 5.93
C HIS A 319 -22.00 -9.36 6.94
N SER A 320 -21.53 -9.12 8.16
CA SER A 320 -22.33 -8.50 9.20
C SER A 320 -22.80 -7.09 8.81
N TYR A 321 -21.91 -6.29 8.22
CA TYR A 321 -22.23 -4.95 7.73
C TYR A 321 -23.30 -4.99 6.63
N TYR A 322 -23.16 -5.88 5.65
CA TYR A 322 -24.15 -6.05 4.58
C TYR A 322 -25.50 -6.50 5.14
N ASN A 323 -25.51 -7.48 6.02
CA ASN A 323 -26.75 -8.05 6.57
C ASN A 323 -27.54 -7.05 7.44
N LYS A 324 -26.85 -6.12 8.12
CA LYS A 324 -27.53 -5.04 8.88
C LYS A 324 -28.42 -4.16 8.00
N ASN A 325 -28.06 -3.98 6.73
CA ASN A 325 -28.72 -3.08 5.79
C ASN A 325 -29.32 -3.83 4.59
N VAL A 326 -29.54 -5.14 4.68
CA VAL A 326 -29.95 -5.98 3.55
C VAL A 326 -31.17 -5.47 2.82
N ARG A 327 -32.22 -5.02 3.55
CA ARG A 327 -33.46 -4.50 2.95
C ARG A 327 -33.22 -3.24 2.10
N LEU A 328 -32.37 -2.33 2.59
CA LEU A 328 -31.98 -1.14 1.85
C LEU A 328 -31.19 -1.50 0.59
N TYR A 329 -30.26 -2.44 0.72
CA TYR A 329 -29.45 -2.88 -0.40
C TYR A 329 -30.24 -3.66 -1.45
N ASP A 330 -31.23 -4.46 -1.05
CA ASP A 330 -32.12 -5.15 -1.99
C ASP A 330 -33.01 -4.16 -2.77
N SER A 331 -33.50 -3.10 -2.13
CA SER A 331 -34.21 -2.00 -2.81
C SER A 331 -33.30 -1.25 -3.79
N LEU A 332 -32.06 -0.95 -3.40
CA LEU A 332 -31.05 -0.35 -4.27
C LEU A 332 -30.74 -1.22 -5.49
N ILE A 333 -30.56 -2.52 -5.27
CA ILE A 333 -30.32 -3.50 -6.35
C ILE A 333 -31.51 -3.50 -7.32
N ALA A 334 -32.75 -3.51 -6.83
CA ALA A 334 -33.93 -3.46 -7.68
C ALA A 334 -33.96 -2.20 -8.53
N HIS A 335 -33.68 -1.05 -7.93
CA HIS A 335 -33.62 0.23 -8.65
C HIS A 335 -32.51 0.29 -9.72
N ILE A 336 -31.30 -0.19 -9.40
CA ILE A 336 -30.20 -0.27 -10.37
C ILE A 336 -30.56 -1.20 -11.53
N VAL A 337 -31.18 -2.37 -11.25
CA VAL A 337 -31.63 -3.32 -12.27
C VAL A 337 -32.64 -2.67 -13.20
N GLU A 338 -33.59 -1.91 -12.65
CA GLU A 338 -34.58 -1.17 -13.45
C GLU A 338 -33.92 -0.13 -14.35
N GLN A 339 -32.98 0.66 -13.81
CA GLN A 339 -32.24 1.65 -14.59
C GLN A 339 -31.41 1.01 -15.70
N ILE A 340 -30.71 -0.11 -15.44
CA ILE A 340 -29.95 -0.82 -16.46
C ILE A 340 -30.86 -1.32 -17.57
N ARG A 341 -31.96 -1.99 -17.23
CA ARG A 341 -32.94 -2.49 -18.20
C ARG A 341 -33.52 -1.37 -19.06
N ASN A 342 -33.90 -0.26 -18.45
CA ASN A 342 -34.42 0.89 -19.17
C ASN A 342 -33.38 1.47 -20.15
N SER A 343 -32.10 1.49 -19.78
CA SER A 343 -31.00 1.92 -20.64
C SER A 343 -30.75 0.96 -21.79
N GLU A 344 -30.83 -0.36 -21.55
CA GLU A 344 -30.72 -1.39 -22.58
C GLU A 344 -31.88 -1.31 -23.59
N TYR A 345 -33.10 -1.13 -23.12
CA TYR A 345 -34.27 -0.93 -24.01
C TYR A 345 -34.12 0.26 -24.94
N ILE A 346 -33.46 1.33 -24.48
CA ILE A 346 -33.19 2.53 -25.31
C ILE A 346 -32.07 2.25 -26.32
N SER A 347 -31.11 1.37 -25.98
CA SER A 347 -29.94 1.07 -26.80
C SER A 347 -30.14 -0.10 -27.78
N GLN A 348 -31.16 -0.92 -27.58
CA GLN A 348 -31.47 -2.04 -28.49
C GLN A 348 -31.97 -1.51 -29.84
N LYS A 349 -31.07 -1.39 -30.79
CA LYS A 349 -31.45 -1.41 -32.21
C LYS A 349 -31.92 -2.84 -32.51
N THR A 350 -33.20 -3.00 -32.67
CA THR A 350 -33.77 -4.22 -33.24
C THR A 350 -33.17 -4.41 -34.61
N ASP A 351 -32.22 -5.33 -34.76
CA ASP A 351 -31.68 -5.68 -36.05
C ASP A 351 -32.76 -6.45 -36.82
N VAL A 352 -33.25 -5.80 -37.85
CA VAL A 352 -34.24 -6.36 -38.76
C VAL A 352 -33.52 -7.23 -39.78
N ILE A 353 -33.55 -8.54 -39.59
CA ILE A 353 -32.96 -9.49 -40.55
C ILE A 353 -34.00 -9.83 -41.61
N SER A 354 -33.66 -9.55 -42.89
CA SER A 354 -34.48 -9.95 -44.05
C SER A 354 -34.27 -11.45 -44.31
N GLY A 355 -35.36 -12.21 -44.31
CA GLY A 355 -35.36 -13.66 -44.50
C GLY A 355 -36.57 -14.15 -45.28
N GLN A 356 -36.66 -15.50 -45.42
CA GLN A 356 -37.77 -16.15 -46.11
C GLN A 356 -38.94 -16.48 -45.16
N ARG A 357 -38.84 -16.14 -43.87
CA ARG A 357 -39.86 -16.38 -42.82
C ARG A 357 -39.93 -15.19 -41.92
N GLY A 358 -41.10 -14.92 -41.31
CA GLY A 358 -41.33 -13.85 -40.38
C GLY A 358 -42.48 -12.94 -40.79
N ARG A 359 -42.41 -11.64 -40.43
CA ARG A 359 -43.42 -10.66 -40.79
C ARG A 359 -43.14 -10.12 -42.20
N LEU A 360 -44.15 -10.10 -43.04
CA LEU A 360 -44.03 -9.63 -44.45
C LEU A 360 -43.62 -8.15 -44.50
N ASP A 361 -42.54 -7.84 -45.22
CA ASP A 361 -42.12 -6.48 -45.50
C ASP A 361 -42.81 -6.01 -46.79
N THR A 362 -43.91 -5.30 -46.62
CA THR A 362 -44.72 -4.81 -47.79
C THR A 362 -43.94 -3.96 -48.74
N THR A 363 -42.87 -3.32 -48.33
CA THR A 363 -42.00 -2.50 -49.20
C THR A 363 -41.10 -3.33 -50.12
N LYS A 364 -40.88 -4.62 -49.75
CA LYS A 364 -39.99 -5.54 -50.49
C LYS A 364 -40.75 -6.62 -51.29
N VAL A 365 -42.07 -6.70 -51.17
CA VAL A 365 -42.89 -7.72 -51.87
C VAL A 365 -42.63 -7.77 -53.38
N TRP A 366 -42.42 -6.61 -53.99
CA TRP A 366 -42.10 -6.53 -55.44
C TRP A 366 -40.82 -7.29 -55.85
N ARG A 367 -39.91 -7.54 -54.90
CA ARG A 367 -38.66 -8.29 -55.17
C ARG A 367 -38.93 -9.78 -55.46
N ALA A 368 -39.96 -10.36 -54.87
CA ALA A 368 -40.33 -11.74 -55.09
C ALA A 368 -40.85 -11.92 -56.53
N GLU A 369 -41.54 -10.91 -57.08
CA GLU A 369 -42.13 -10.97 -58.43
C GLU A 369 -41.12 -10.62 -59.53
N TYR A 370 -40.30 -9.56 -59.29
CA TYR A 370 -39.44 -9.00 -60.36
C TYR A 370 -37.99 -9.43 -60.29
N ILE A 371 -37.51 -9.92 -59.14
CA ILE A 371 -36.08 -10.26 -58.95
C ILE A 371 -35.91 -11.72 -58.46
N GLU A 372 -37.02 -12.45 -58.27
CA GLU A 372 -37.03 -13.80 -57.69
C GLU A 372 -36.35 -13.90 -56.32
N ASP A 373 -36.25 -12.77 -55.58
CA ASP A 373 -35.65 -12.75 -54.21
C ASP A 373 -36.77 -12.95 -53.17
N ASN A 374 -36.81 -14.18 -52.61
CA ASN A 374 -37.80 -14.56 -51.59
C ASN A 374 -37.50 -14.03 -50.19
N ARG A 375 -36.52 -13.14 -50.00
CA ARG A 375 -36.20 -12.52 -48.72
C ARG A 375 -37.04 -11.31 -48.45
N ILE A 376 -38.34 -11.47 -48.54
CA ILE A 376 -39.35 -10.41 -48.37
C ILE A 376 -39.96 -10.36 -46.97
N PHE A 377 -39.51 -11.24 -46.08
CA PHE A 377 -39.94 -11.23 -44.69
C PHE A 377 -38.83 -10.66 -43.83
N HIS A 378 -39.19 -10.02 -42.72
CA HIS A 378 -38.26 -9.62 -41.68
C HIS A 378 -38.62 -10.27 -40.36
N THR A 379 -37.59 -10.76 -39.70
CA THR A 379 -37.65 -11.30 -38.34
C THR A 379 -36.91 -10.35 -37.42
N TYR A 380 -37.50 -10.04 -36.29
CA TYR A 380 -36.80 -9.33 -35.22
C TYR A 380 -36.03 -10.37 -34.40
N GLU A 381 -34.72 -10.35 -34.50
CA GLU A 381 -33.90 -11.12 -33.53
C GLU A 381 -33.72 -10.25 -32.31
N ASP A 382 -34.41 -10.64 -31.24
CA ASP A 382 -34.10 -10.15 -29.91
C ASP A 382 -32.84 -10.88 -29.44
N ASP A 383 -31.67 -10.31 -29.72
CA ASP A 383 -30.43 -10.81 -29.11
C ASP A 383 -30.45 -10.40 -27.63
N ASN A 384 -31.13 -11.23 -26.81
CA ASN A 384 -31.30 -11.05 -25.38
C ASN A 384 -29.99 -11.24 -24.58
N GLN A 385 -28.83 -11.34 -25.24
CA GLN A 385 -27.56 -11.41 -24.57
C GLN A 385 -26.83 -10.06 -24.66
N PRO A 386 -26.39 -9.53 -23.50
CA PRO A 386 -25.60 -8.30 -23.51
C PRO A 386 -24.30 -8.53 -24.31
N SER A 387 -24.05 -7.65 -25.27
CA SER A 387 -22.85 -7.69 -26.13
C SER A 387 -21.56 -7.34 -25.41
N PHE A 388 -21.63 -6.97 -24.14
CA PHE A 388 -20.49 -6.51 -23.33
C PHE A 388 -20.37 -7.26 -22.02
N THR A 389 -19.17 -7.20 -21.45
CA THR A 389 -18.84 -7.72 -20.12
C THR A 389 -18.35 -6.58 -19.25
N VAL A 390 -18.51 -6.69 -17.93
CA VAL A 390 -18.08 -5.67 -16.97
C VAL A 390 -16.97 -6.21 -16.08
N ASP A 391 -15.85 -5.49 -16.01
CA ASP A 391 -14.80 -5.72 -15.03
C ASP A 391 -14.87 -4.67 -13.92
N LEU A 392 -15.15 -5.11 -12.70
CA LEU A 392 -15.15 -4.27 -11.52
C LEU A 392 -13.80 -4.41 -10.81
N LEU A 393 -13.00 -3.35 -10.85
CA LEU A 393 -11.70 -3.30 -10.20
C LEU A 393 -11.80 -2.53 -8.90
N LEU A 394 -11.56 -3.20 -7.77
CA LEU A 394 -11.62 -2.64 -6.43
C LEU A 394 -10.22 -2.32 -5.91
N ASP A 395 -9.98 -1.05 -5.58
CA ASP A 395 -8.77 -0.63 -4.89
C ASP A 395 -8.76 -1.21 -3.47
N ALA A 396 -7.79 -2.06 -3.17
CA ALA A 396 -7.57 -2.67 -1.87
C ALA A 396 -6.29 -2.16 -1.19
N SER A 397 -5.94 -0.89 -1.42
CA SER A 397 -4.82 -0.25 -0.73
C SER A 397 -5.13 0.01 0.75
N ALA A 398 -4.09 0.19 1.56
CA ALA A 398 -4.22 0.41 2.99
C ALA A 398 -4.99 1.70 3.36
N SER A 399 -5.06 2.69 2.45
CA SER A 399 -5.90 3.88 2.63
C SER A 399 -7.39 3.54 2.75
N ARG A 400 -7.82 2.36 2.29
CA ARG A 400 -9.19 1.85 2.31
C ARG A 400 -9.54 1.05 3.58
N LEU A 401 -8.61 0.90 4.53
CA LEU A 401 -8.82 0.12 5.76
C LEU A 401 -10.06 0.52 6.55
N GLN A 402 -10.42 1.80 6.56
CA GLN A 402 -11.62 2.30 7.28
C GLN A 402 -12.93 2.09 6.53
N TYR A 403 -12.89 1.72 5.25
CA TYR A 403 -14.05 1.63 4.37
C TYR A 403 -14.23 0.24 3.77
N GLN A 404 -13.56 -0.79 4.32
CA GLN A 404 -13.55 -2.13 3.77
C GLN A 404 -14.93 -2.74 3.64
N GLU A 405 -15.74 -2.63 4.70
CA GLU A 405 -17.10 -3.17 4.75
C GLU A 405 -18.01 -2.49 3.72
N MET A 406 -17.86 -1.18 3.58
CA MET A 406 -18.64 -0.41 2.61
C MET A 406 -18.25 -0.76 1.17
N LEU A 407 -16.95 -0.87 0.87
CA LEU A 407 -16.47 -1.24 -0.46
C LEU A 407 -16.87 -2.66 -0.85
N ALA A 408 -16.79 -3.61 0.09
CA ALA A 408 -17.29 -4.96 -0.13
C ALA A 408 -18.78 -4.97 -0.42
N ALA A 409 -19.58 -4.23 0.35
CA ALA A 409 -21.04 -4.09 0.13
C ALA A 409 -21.36 -3.48 -1.23
N GLN A 410 -20.67 -2.39 -1.63
CA GLN A 410 -20.82 -1.77 -2.95
C GLN A 410 -20.49 -2.74 -4.08
N GLY A 411 -19.37 -3.48 -3.96
CA GLY A 411 -19.00 -4.52 -4.92
C GLY A 411 -20.09 -5.58 -5.08
N VAL A 412 -20.69 -6.03 -3.98
CA VAL A 412 -21.78 -7.01 -4.00
C VAL A 412 -23.05 -6.44 -4.63
N ILE A 413 -23.44 -5.20 -4.31
CA ILE A 413 -24.64 -4.55 -4.84
C ILE A 413 -24.52 -4.42 -6.35
N ILE A 414 -23.43 -3.85 -6.86
CA ILE A 414 -23.19 -3.67 -8.29
C ILE A 414 -23.19 -5.02 -9.01
N SER A 415 -22.46 -6.00 -8.47
CA SER A 415 -22.35 -7.32 -9.09
C SER A 415 -23.68 -8.07 -9.11
N LYS A 416 -24.46 -8.02 -8.03
CA LYS A 416 -25.81 -8.63 -7.99
C LYS A 416 -26.75 -7.97 -8.99
N SER A 417 -26.67 -6.65 -9.16
CA SER A 417 -27.48 -5.91 -10.12
C SER A 417 -27.17 -6.33 -11.56
N LEU A 418 -25.88 -6.40 -11.90
CA LEU A 418 -25.43 -6.84 -13.23
C LEU A 418 -25.78 -8.30 -13.53
N VAL A 419 -25.62 -9.20 -12.55
CA VAL A 419 -25.99 -10.61 -12.70
C VAL A 419 -27.52 -10.77 -12.92
N LYS A 420 -28.35 -9.96 -12.23
CA LYS A 420 -29.81 -9.97 -12.45
C LYS A 420 -30.22 -9.44 -13.83
N CYS A 421 -29.36 -8.65 -14.47
CA CYS A 421 -29.53 -8.20 -15.86
C CYS A 421 -28.86 -9.15 -16.88
N ASN A 422 -28.39 -10.32 -16.47
CA ASN A 422 -27.62 -11.27 -17.31
C ASN A 422 -26.31 -10.70 -17.89
N ILE A 423 -25.79 -9.59 -17.34
CA ILE A 423 -24.52 -9.00 -17.74
C ILE A 423 -23.39 -9.74 -17.03
N PRO A 424 -22.44 -10.37 -17.79
CA PRO A 424 -21.30 -11.05 -17.17
C PRO A 424 -20.40 -10.03 -16.45
N VAL A 425 -20.16 -10.27 -15.16
CA VAL A 425 -19.31 -9.39 -14.33
C VAL A 425 -18.20 -10.17 -13.67
N ARG A 426 -16.97 -9.66 -13.76
CA ARG A 426 -15.83 -10.12 -12.99
C ARG A 426 -15.48 -9.05 -11.95
N VAL A 427 -15.15 -9.48 -10.74
CA VAL A 427 -14.73 -8.59 -9.66
C VAL A 427 -13.33 -8.97 -9.25
N THR A 428 -12.42 -8.02 -9.34
CA THR A 428 -11.01 -8.19 -8.97
C THR A 428 -10.64 -7.08 -8.00
N ARG A 429 -9.99 -7.42 -6.90
CA ARG A 429 -9.32 -6.42 -6.05
C ARG A 429 -7.84 -6.40 -6.34
N PHE A 430 -7.20 -5.25 -6.19
CA PHE A 430 -5.76 -5.13 -6.36
C PHE A 430 -5.10 -4.37 -5.21
N CYS A 431 -3.87 -4.75 -4.91
CA CYS A 431 -2.99 -4.05 -3.98
C CYS A 431 -1.53 -4.36 -4.34
N SER A 432 -0.61 -3.53 -3.86
CA SER A 432 0.83 -3.73 -4.08
C SER A 432 1.55 -3.95 -2.76
N VAL A 433 2.28 -5.07 -2.63
CA VAL A 433 2.97 -5.51 -1.43
C VAL A 433 4.32 -6.11 -1.83
N ARG A 434 5.42 -5.71 -1.18
CA ARG A 434 6.79 -6.21 -1.44
C ARG A 434 7.19 -6.23 -2.91
N GLY A 435 6.82 -5.19 -3.66
CA GLY A 435 7.13 -5.11 -5.09
C GLY A 435 6.19 -5.88 -6.00
N TYR A 436 5.30 -6.71 -5.48
CA TYR A 436 4.27 -7.43 -6.23
C TYR A 436 2.97 -6.63 -6.29
N THR A 437 2.40 -6.49 -7.47
CA THR A 437 1.01 -6.03 -7.64
C THR A 437 0.12 -7.26 -7.73
N VAL A 438 -0.67 -7.47 -6.69
CA VAL A 438 -1.52 -8.66 -6.53
C VAL A 438 -2.92 -8.35 -7.02
N PHE A 439 -3.40 -9.17 -7.95
CA PHE A 439 -4.77 -9.19 -8.44
C PHE A 439 -5.49 -10.40 -7.86
N HIS A 440 -6.44 -10.15 -6.98
CA HIS A 440 -7.24 -11.23 -6.41
C HIS A 440 -8.63 -11.23 -7.05
N ILE A 441 -8.91 -12.27 -7.81
CA ILE A 441 -10.19 -12.45 -8.49
C ILE A 441 -11.21 -12.96 -7.45
N LEU A 442 -12.10 -12.08 -7.03
CA LEU A 442 -13.15 -12.39 -6.05
C LEU A 442 -14.35 -13.08 -6.72
N LYS A 443 -14.64 -12.72 -7.97
CA LYS A 443 -15.72 -13.30 -8.77
C LYS A 443 -15.29 -13.41 -10.23
N SER A 444 -15.47 -14.57 -10.82
CA SER A 444 -15.26 -14.80 -12.26
C SER A 444 -16.53 -14.48 -13.06
N PHE A 445 -16.40 -14.27 -14.38
CA PHE A 445 -17.55 -14.10 -15.29
C PHE A 445 -18.52 -15.30 -15.26
N ARG A 446 -18.01 -16.51 -15.01
CA ARG A 446 -18.81 -17.74 -14.96
C ARG A 446 -19.57 -17.92 -13.65
N ASP A 447 -19.18 -17.25 -12.60
CA ASP A 447 -19.77 -17.40 -11.28
C ASP A 447 -21.10 -16.65 -11.21
N LYS A 448 -22.18 -17.33 -10.86
CA LYS A 448 -23.48 -16.70 -10.60
C LYS A 448 -23.59 -16.10 -9.20
N LYS A 449 -22.83 -16.67 -8.24
CA LYS A 449 -22.83 -16.23 -6.85
C LYS A 449 -21.88 -15.04 -6.65
N CYS A 450 -22.28 -14.12 -5.78
CA CYS A 450 -21.50 -12.90 -5.44
C CYS A 450 -20.87 -12.95 -4.04
N ASP A 451 -21.02 -14.06 -3.32
CA ASP A 451 -20.63 -14.16 -1.90
C ASP A 451 -19.11 -14.04 -1.70
N ASN A 452 -18.32 -14.51 -2.66
CA ASN A 452 -16.86 -14.41 -2.59
C ASN A 452 -16.34 -12.94 -2.62
N ILE A 453 -17.19 -11.97 -2.99
CA ILE A 453 -16.82 -10.55 -2.95
C ILE A 453 -16.60 -10.08 -1.51
N PHE A 454 -17.26 -10.70 -0.53
CA PHE A 454 -17.01 -10.42 0.88
C PHE A 454 -15.59 -10.78 1.35
N ASN A 455 -14.83 -11.56 0.57
CA ASN A 455 -13.40 -11.79 0.81
C ASN A 455 -12.52 -10.55 0.51
N TYR A 456 -13.15 -9.41 0.25
CA TYR A 456 -12.43 -8.15 0.12
C TYR A 456 -11.79 -7.76 1.45
N TYR A 457 -10.50 -7.43 1.40
CA TYR A 457 -9.76 -6.78 2.49
C TYR A 457 -8.67 -5.87 1.92
N ALA A 458 -8.38 -4.78 2.61
CA ALA A 458 -7.34 -3.84 2.20
C ALA A 458 -5.95 -4.30 2.65
N ALA A 459 -4.94 -4.07 1.79
CA ALA A 459 -3.55 -4.43 2.06
C ALA A 459 -2.59 -3.62 1.17
N GLY A 460 -1.45 -3.22 1.72
CA GLY A 460 -0.37 -2.63 0.92
C GLY A 460 -0.68 -1.28 0.27
N TRP A 461 -0.01 -1.02 -0.83
CA TRP A 461 -0.06 0.21 -1.61
C TRP A 461 -0.92 0.04 -2.87
N ASN A 462 -1.25 1.14 -3.56
CA ASN A 462 -1.91 1.07 -4.86
C ASN A 462 -0.94 1.43 -6.01
N ARG A 463 -1.11 0.78 -7.15
CA ARG A 463 -0.47 1.07 -8.43
C ARG A 463 -1.52 1.06 -9.53
N ASP A 464 -2.35 2.10 -9.55
CA ASP A 464 -3.51 2.17 -10.44
C ASP A 464 -3.13 1.96 -11.91
N GLY A 465 -2.07 2.63 -12.39
CA GLY A 465 -1.62 2.49 -13.77
C GLY A 465 -1.23 1.06 -14.15
N LEU A 466 -0.55 0.33 -13.26
CA LEU A 466 -0.21 -1.08 -13.49
C LEU A 466 -1.43 -1.99 -13.34
N ALA A 467 -2.35 -1.63 -12.45
CA ALA A 467 -3.59 -2.37 -12.24
C ALA A 467 -4.49 -2.33 -13.48
N PHE A 468 -4.68 -1.17 -14.10
CA PHE A 468 -5.45 -1.06 -15.34
C PHE A 468 -4.80 -1.82 -16.51
N ARG A 469 -3.47 -1.72 -16.67
CA ARG A 469 -2.73 -2.48 -17.68
C ARG A 469 -2.87 -3.99 -17.46
N GLY A 470 -2.74 -4.45 -16.21
CA GLY A 470 -2.85 -5.87 -15.85
C GLY A 470 -4.22 -6.46 -16.15
N ILE A 471 -5.30 -5.75 -15.79
CA ILE A 471 -6.68 -6.19 -16.11
C ILE A 471 -6.93 -6.17 -17.61
N GLY A 472 -6.48 -5.14 -18.35
CA GLY A 472 -6.58 -5.09 -19.81
C GLY A 472 -5.92 -6.31 -20.45
N LYS A 473 -4.74 -6.69 -20.02
CA LYS A 473 -4.04 -7.87 -20.55
C LYS A 473 -4.78 -9.18 -20.32
N ILE A 474 -5.40 -9.34 -19.13
CA ILE A 474 -6.24 -10.52 -18.85
C ILE A 474 -7.49 -10.56 -19.74
N LEU A 475 -8.07 -9.39 -20.06
CA LEU A 475 -9.20 -9.30 -20.99
C LEU A 475 -8.82 -9.80 -22.37
N ASP A 476 -7.70 -9.33 -22.91
CA ASP A 476 -7.18 -9.74 -24.21
C ASP A 476 -6.93 -11.25 -24.26
N MET A 477 -6.31 -11.82 -23.23
CA MET A 477 -6.07 -13.26 -23.14
C MET A 477 -7.37 -14.09 -23.12
N ASN A 478 -8.43 -13.60 -22.47
CA ASN A 478 -9.73 -14.25 -22.44
C ASN A 478 -10.49 -14.14 -23.79
N GLN A 479 -10.30 -13.05 -24.53
CA GLN A 479 -10.87 -12.86 -25.86
C GLN A 479 -10.20 -13.78 -26.90
N ILE A 480 -8.87 -13.94 -26.84
CA ILE A 480 -8.14 -14.88 -27.71
C ILE A 480 -8.63 -16.31 -27.51
N GLY A 481 -8.91 -16.73 -26.26
CA GLY A 481 -9.49 -18.04 -25.98
C GLY A 481 -10.91 -18.25 -26.53
N ARG A 482 -11.69 -17.16 -26.71
CA ARG A 482 -13.04 -17.23 -27.32
C ARG A 482 -12.97 -17.27 -28.86
N ALA A 483 -12.05 -16.54 -29.46
CA ALA A 483 -11.84 -16.58 -30.92
C ALA A 483 -11.41 -17.96 -31.40
N SER A 484 -10.50 -18.62 -30.68
CA SER A 484 -10.05 -19.99 -31.02
C SER A 484 -11.14 -21.07 -30.87
N CYS A 485 -12.20 -20.82 -30.08
CA CYS A 485 -13.36 -21.72 -29.99
C CYS A 485 -14.41 -21.46 -31.08
N ARG A 486 -14.46 -20.28 -31.69
CA ARG A 486 -15.39 -20.00 -32.80
C ARG A 486 -14.89 -20.48 -34.16
N GLU A 487 -13.58 -20.66 -34.34
CA GLU A 487 -13.00 -21.17 -35.58
C GLU A 487 -12.99 -22.72 -35.69
N ARG A 488 -13.52 -23.43 -34.70
CA ARG A 488 -13.60 -24.91 -34.70
C ARG A 488 -15.03 -25.48 -34.73
N VAL A 489 -15.96 -24.73 -35.30
CA VAL A 489 -17.30 -25.29 -35.63
C VAL A 489 -17.57 -25.13 -37.10
#